data_a43483f291383f52531cd8ae1582302a
#
_entry.id   a43483f291383f52531cd8ae1582302a
#
_cell.length_a   1.000
_cell.length_b   1.000
_cell.length_c   1.000
_cell.angle_alpha   90.00
_cell.angle_beta   90.00
_cell.angle_gamma   90.00
#
_symmetry.space_group_name_H-M   'P 1'
#
loop_
_entity.id
_entity.type
_entity.pdbx_description
1 polymer ?
#
loop_
_entity_poly.entity_id
_entity_poly.type
_entity_poly.pdbx_seq_one_letter_code
_entity_poly.pdbx_strand_id
1 'polypeptide(L)'
;VVRSLDVLIRRLRGEGKKDISIVAHSMGGLIVSYYLRYGTQDIDTAVETWEGAGKISRVVMAGVPFLGAMNSFRNMNYGATFGWNSSLLSYEAYASFPASYYLLPVADSDELLTPELKPLHGVIRNAGQWRQSEWGLLKNKQTFSKEIVDGRAAYLSFWLRRSEQFLERLHAPLSTPSPHQPSLLYQYATGTSTLAKGV
;
A
#
# COMPACT_ATOMS: atom_id res chain seq x y z
N VAL A 1 1.31 12.61 -0.12
CA VAL A 1 -0.04 12.41 -0.69
C VAL A 1 -1.12 12.84 0.30
N VAL A 2 -1.15 12.31 1.55
CA VAL A 2 -2.16 12.66 2.56
C VAL A 2 -2.20 14.17 2.82
N ARG A 3 -1.03 14.82 2.96
CA ARG A 3 -0.93 16.28 3.15
C ARG A 3 -1.49 17.05 1.96
N SER A 4 -1.27 16.59 0.73
CA SER A 4 -1.82 17.24 -0.47
C SER A 4 -3.35 17.14 -0.52
N LEU A 5 -3.89 15.99 -0.08
CA LEU A 5 -5.34 15.81 0.06
C LEU A 5 -5.92 16.78 1.09
N ASP A 6 -5.29 16.92 2.25
CA ASP A 6 -5.74 17.84 3.29
C ASP A 6 -5.71 19.31 2.83
N VAL A 7 -4.66 19.71 2.11
CA VAL A 7 -4.57 21.07 1.53
C VAL A 7 -5.75 21.34 0.60
N LEU A 8 -6.07 20.40 -0.29
CA LEU A 8 -7.23 20.52 -1.18
C LEU A 8 -8.54 20.65 -0.40
N ILE A 9 -8.76 19.78 0.59
CA ILE A 9 -9.96 19.77 1.43
C ILE A 9 -10.10 21.10 2.19
N ARG A 10 -9.02 21.58 2.80
CA ARG A 10 -9.02 22.87 3.52
C ARG A 10 -9.34 24.03 2.60
N ARG A 11 -8.82 24.03 1.37
CA ARG A 11 -9.14 25.06 0.36
C ARG A 11 -10.63 25.04 0.04
N LEU A 12 -11.19 23.87 -0.28
CA LEU A 12 -12.61 23.75 -0.61
C LEU A 12 -13.50 24.22 0.55
N ARG A 13 -13.14 23.87 1.78
CA ARG A 13 -13.88 24.36 2.97
C ARG A 13 -13.75 25.87 3.15
N GLY A 14 -12.58 26.45 2.90
CA GLY A 14 -12.36 27.91 2.89
C GLY A 14 -13.20 28.63 1.84
N GLU A 15 -13.48 27.98 0.72
CA GLU A 15 -14.41 28.46 -0.33
C GLU A 15 -15.89 28.25 0.05
N GLY A 16 -16.20 27.83 1.27
CA GLY A 16 -17.55 27.63 1.78
C GLY A 16 -18.19 26.29 1.39
N LYS A 17 -17.44 25.35 0.79
CA LYS A 17 -17.94 23.99 0.48
C LYS A 17 -18.07 23.20 1.76
N LYS A 18 -19.28 22.91 2.20
CA LYS A 18 -19.57 22.15 3.42
C LYS A 18 -19.64 20.65 3.16
N ASP A 19 -20.25 20.26 2.03
CA ASP A 19 -20.42 18.87 1.61
C ASP A 19 -19.29 18.45 0.67
N ILE A 20 -18.29 17.75 1.20
CA ILE A 20 -17.17 17.21 0.43
C ILE A 20 -17.36 15.70 0.33
N SER A 21 -17.42 15.19 -0.90
CA SER A 21 -17.46 13.77 -1.20
C SER A 21 -16.14 13.35 -1.86
N ILE A 22 -15.63 12.18 -1.49
CA ILE A 22 -14.41 11.59 -2.08
C ILE A 22 -14.79 10.31 -2.80
N VAL A 23 -14.33 10.15 -4.04
CA VAL A 23 -14.34 8.87 -4.76
C VAL A 23 -12.89 8.40 -4.82
N ALA A 24 -12.60 7.29 -4.18
CA ALA A 24 -11.26 6.71 -4.08
C ALA A 24 -11.24 5.34 -4.77
N HIS A 25 -10.26 5.14 -5.64
CA HIS A 25 -10.06 3.89 -6.35
C HIS A 25 -8.74 3.25 -5.95
N SER A 26 -8.72 1.93 -5.78
CA SER A 26 -7.51 1.14 -5.52
C SER A 26 -6.73 1.69 -4.31
N MET A 27 -5.42 1.93 -4.42
CA MET A 27 -4.57 2.50 -3.38
C MET A 27 -5.08 3.84 -2.82
N GLY A 28 -5.86 4.60 -3.61
CA GLY A 28 -6.48 5.84 -3.15
C GLY A 28 -7.37 5.63 -1.92
N GLY A 29 -8.05 4.48 -1.83
CA GLY A 29 -8.85 4.12 -0.67
C GLY A 29 -8.03 3.92 0.61
N LEU A 30 -6.83 3.35 0.51
CA LEU A 30 -5.92 3.21 1.65
C LEU A 30 -5.50 4.59 2.19
N ILE A 31 -5.18 5.52 1.26
CA ILE A 31 -4.82 6.90 1.60
C ILE A 31 -5.98 7.62 2.30
N VAL A 32 -7.19 7.50 1.76
CA VAL A 32 -8.38 8.12 2.35
C VAL A 32 -8.69 7.51 3.71
N SER A 33 -8.62 6.20 3.86
CA SER A 33 -8.85 5.52 5.15
C SER A 33 -7.87 6.01 6.23
N TYR A 34 -6.59 6.14 5.88
CA TYR A 34 -5.59 6.73 6.79
C TYR A 34 -5.95 8.18 7.14
N TYR A 35 -6.28 9.00 6.12
CA TYR A 35 -6.63 10.40 6.31
C TYR A 35 -7.84 10.60 7.22
N LEU A 36 -8.89 9.82 7.03
CA LEU A 36 -10.09 9.90 7.88
C LEU A 36 -9.73 9.71 9.35
N ARG A 37 -8.89 8.73 9.66
CA ARG A 37 -8.60 8.29 11.02
C ARG A 37 -7.48 9.09 11.68
N TYR A 38 -6.40 9.39 10.94
CA TYR A 38 -5.16 9.97 11.46
C TYR A 38 -4.85 11.37 10.92
N GLY A 39 -5.65 11.89 9.98
CA GLY A 39 -5.37 13.19 9.35
C GLY A 39 -4.05 13.18 8.59
N THR A 40 -3.19 14.17 8.86
CA THR A 40 -1.89 14.35 8.20
C THR A 40 -0.70 13.89 9.04
N GLN A 41 -0.94 13.21 10.14
CA GLN A 41 0.10 12.74 11.05
C GLN A 41 1.07 11.77 10.35
N ASP A 42 2.31 11.71 10.84
CA ASP A 42 3.28 10.73 10.37
C ASP A 42 2.93 9.33 10.91
N ILE A 43 3.21 8.29 10.11
CA ILE A 43 2.89 6.90 10.43
C ILE A 43 3.50 6.47 11.76
N ASP A 44 4.73 6.92 12.05
CA ASP A 44 5.47 6.50 13.24
C ASP A 44 4.80 6.99 14.54
N THR A 45 4.19 8.17 14.51
CA THR A 45 3.61 8.85 15.69
C THR A 45 2.09 9.01 15.62
N ALA A 46 1.44 8.47 14.59
CA ALA A 46 0.02 8.66 14.38
C ALA A 46 -0.83 8.13 15.54
N VAL A 47 -1.70 8.99 16.04
CA VAL A 47 -2.74 8.67 17.01
C VAL A 47 -4.12 8.94 16.42
N GLU A 48 -5.12 8.20 16.84
CA GLU A 48 -6.47 8.28 16.33
C GLU A 48 -7.15 9.57 16.77
N THR A 49 -7.40 10.48 15.85
CA THR A 49 -8.02 11.79 16.10
C THR A 49 -9.32 12.01 15.34
N TRP A 50 -9.54 11.25 14.27
CA TRP A 50 -10.67 11.41 13.35
C TRP A 50 -10.76 12.80 12.69
N GLU A 51 -9.66 13.55 12.70
CA GLU A 51 -9.62 14.91 12.14
C GLU A 51 -10.04 14.95 10.66
N GLY A 52 -9.63 13.96 9.89
CA GLY A 52 -10.00 13.85 8.48
C GLY A 52 -11.48 13.55 8.29
N ALA A 53 -12.05 12.67 9.12
CA ALA A 53 -13.46 12.30 9.05
C ALA A 53 -14.38 13.50 9.25
N GLY A 54 -14.06 14.39 10.19
CA GLY A 54 -14.83 15.62 10.45
C GLY A 54 -14.88 16.62 9.29
N LYS A 55 -14.09 16.41 8.25
CA LYS A 55 -14.01 17.29 7.07
C LYS A 55 -14.76 16.74 5.85
N ILE A 56 -15.18 15.49 5.88
CA ILE A 56 -15.72 14.74 4.73
C ILE A 56 -17.13 14.27 5.03
N SER A 57 -18.03 14.43 4.07
CA SER A 57 -19.41 14.01 4.21
C SER A 57 -19.66 12.58 3.69
N ARG A 58 -19.00 12.21 2.59
CA ARG A 58 -19.19 10.90 1.93
C ARG A 58 -17.90 10.40 1.32
N VAL A 59 -17.72 9.07 1.33
CA VAL A 59 -16.60 8.41 0.63
C VAL A 59 -17.14 7.19 -0.13
N VAL A 60 -16.79 7.10 -1.41
CA VAL A 60 -16.93 5.88 -2.21
C VAL A 60 -15.56 5.26 -2.38
N MET A 61 -15.42 4.01 -2.00
CA MET A 61 -14.17 3.24 -2.10
C MET A 61 -14.36 2.10 -3.10
N ALA A 62 -13.71 2.18 -4.26
CA ALA A 62 -13.83 1.20 -5.33
C ALA A 62 -12.55 0.36 -5.43
N GLY A 63 -12.67 -0.97 -5.30
CA GLY A 63 -11.59 -1.92 -5.51
C GLY A 63 -10.35 -1.66 -4.64
N VAL A 64 -10.53 -1.33 -3.38
CA VAL A 64 -9.44 -0.99 -2.45
C VAL A 64 -8.76 -2.25 -1.92
N PRO A 65 -7.45 -2.41 -2.11
CA PRO A 65 -6.73 -3.61 -1.66
C PRO A 65 -6.30 -3.48 -0.18
N PHE A 66 -7.23 -3.57 0.75
CA PHE A 66 -6.94 -3.44 2.19
C PHE A 66 -5.96 -4.51 2.69
N LEU A 67 -5.99 -5.71 2.15
CA LEU A 67 -5.06 -6.79 2.50
C LEU A 67 -3.82 -6.83 1.60
N GLY A 68 -3.64 -5.83 0.76
CA GLY A 68 -2.59 -5.80 -0.26
C GLY A 68 -3.01 -6.52 -1.54
N ALA A 69 -2.05 -6.70 -2.44
CA ALA A 69 -2.27 -7.34 -3.74
C ALA A 69 -1.02 -8.12 -4.15
N MET A 70 -1.16 -9.41 -4.39
CA MET A 70 -0.06 -10.28 -4.84
C MET A 70 0.56 -9.80 -6.16
N ASN A 71 -0.24 -9.15 -7.02
CA ASN A 71 0.25 -8.52 -8.24
C ASN A 71 1.34 -7.48 -7.98
N SER A 72 1.33 -6.77 -6.84
CA SER A 72 2.42 -5.83 -6.52
C SER A 72 3.74 -6.55 -6.31
N PHE A 73 3.73 -7.64 -5.53
CA PHE A 73 4.92 -8.47 -5.34
C PHE A 73 5.43 -9.06 -6.66
N ARG A 74 4.52 -9.61 -7.48
CA ARG A 74 4.87 -10.10 -8.82
C ARG A 74 5.52 -9.02 -9.67
N ASN A 75 4.94 -7.83 -9.73
CA ASN A 75 5.45 -6.74 -10.56
C ASN A 75 6.79 -6.18 -10.07
N MET A 76 7.05 -6.22 -8.75
CA MET A 76 8.36 -5.88 -8.20
C MET A 76 9.46 -6.88 -8.61
N ASN A 77 9.10 -8.09 -9.04
CA ASN A 77 10.04 -9.12 -9.44
C ASN A 77 10.14 -9.32 -10.96
N TYR A 78 9.09 -9.00 -11.70
CA TYR A 78 8.99 -9.31 -13.14
C TYR A 78 8.66 -8.08 -14.00
N GLY A 79 8.38 -6.94 -13.37
CA GLY A 79 7.88 -5.75 -14.07
C GLY A 79 6.37 -5.82 -14.30
N ALA A 80 5.81 -4.71 -14.76
CA ALA A 80 4.40 -4.58 -15.08
C ALA A 80 4.17 -4.31 -16.56
N THR A 81 3.21 -5.01 -17.14
CA THR A 81 2.78 -4.83 -18.52
C THR A 81 1.58 -3.90 -18.57
N PHE A 82 1.64 -2.89 -19.42
CA PHE A 82 0.52 -2.00 -19.71
C PHE A 82 0.10 -2.11 -21.17
N GLY A 83 -1.07 -2.68 -21.40
CA GLY A 83 -1.55 -2.97 -22.75
C GLY A 83 -0.57 -3.91 -23.47
N TRP A 84 -0.06 -3.49 -24.63
CA TRP A 84 0.89 -4.24 -25.44
C TRP A 84 2.36 -4.01 -25.05
N ASN A 85 2.66 -3.10 -24.12
CA ASN A 85 4.02 -2.75 -23.74
C ASN A 85 4.43 -3.46 -22.44
N SER A 86 5.23 -4.51 -22.59
CA SER A 86 5.80 -5.27 -21.45
C SER A 86 7.07 -4.64 -20.85
N SER A 87 7.62 -3.60 -21.49
CA SER A 87 8.89 -2.96 -21.08
C SER A 87 8.68 -1.61 -20.40
N LEU A 88 7.45 -1.10 -20.33
CA LEU A 88 7.17 0.24 -19.83
C LEU A 88 7.56 0.42 -18.36
N LEU A 89 7.34 -0.61 -17.55
CA LEU A 89 7.78 -0.64 -16.17
C LEU A 89 8.59 -1.90 -15.90
N SER A 90 9.91 -1.77 -15.97
CA SER A 90 10.81 -2.86 -15.56
C SER A 90 10.62 -3.16 -14.06
N TYR A 91 11.07 -4.32 -13.61
CA TYR A 91 11.00 -4.69 -12.19
C TYR A 91 11.77 -3.70 -11.32
N GLU A 92 12.92 -3.17 -11.78
CA GLU A 92 13.68 -2.15 -11.05
C GLU A 92 12.86 -0.86 -10.89
N ALA A 93 12.26 -0.39 -11.99
CA ALA A 93 11.42 0.81 -11.95
C ALA A 93 10.24 0.62 -11.00
N TYR A 94 9.53 -0.52 -11.11
CA TYR A 94 8.38 -0.80 -10.24
C TYR A 94 8.79 -0.93 -8.77
N ALA A 95 9.88 -1.65 -8.48
CA ALA A 95 10.39 -1.82 -7.11
C ALA A 95 11.07 -0.57 -6.54
N SER A 96 11.39 0.44 -7.37
CA SER A 96 11.88 1.73 -6.91
C SER A 96 10.78 2.69 -6.46
N PHE A 97 9.50 2.40 -6.78
CA PHE A 97 8.39 3.23 -6.32
C PHE A 97 8.00 2.90 -4.88
N PRO A 98 8.06 3.86 -3.94
CA PRO A 98 7.56 3.65 -2.58
C PRO A 98 6.13 3.10 -2.53
N ALA A 99 5.27 3.55 -3.44
CA ALA A 99 3.87 3.13 -3.54
C ALA A 99 3.69 1.61 -3.69
N SER A 100 4.63 0.93 -4.36
CA SER A 100 4.58 -0.51 -4.59
C SER A 100 4.63 -1.32 -3.29
N TYR A 101 5.35 -0.82 -2.29
CA TYR A 101 5.48 -1.47 -0.98
C TYR A 101 4.19 -1.42 -0.16
N TYR A 102 3.43 -0.33 -0.29
CA TYR A 102 2.13 -0.18 0.39
C TYR A 102 1.04 -1.10 -0.17
N LEU A 103 1.27 -1.67 -1.35
CA LEU A 103 0.38 -2.64 -1.98
C LEU A 103 0.82 -4.09 -1.77
N LEU A 104 1.93 -4.34 -1.09
CA LEU A 104 2.33 -5.71 -0.77
C LEU A 104 1.33 -6.35 0.20
N PRO A 105 1.12 -7.67 0.10
CA PRO A 105 0.26 -8.41 1.03
C PRO A 105 0.62 -8.18 2.49
N VAL A 106 -0.37 -8.25 3.39
CA VAL A 106 -0.14 -8.19 4.84
C VAL A 106 0.66 -9.41 5.32
N ALA A 107 1.35 -9.29 6.45
CA ALA A 107 2.31 -10.30 6.92
C ALA A 107 1.71 -11.68 7.15
N ASP A 108 0.44 -11.74 7.58
CA ASP A 108 -0.25 -12.99 7.92
C ASP A 108 -0.99 -13.62 6.73
N SER A 109 -0.80 -13.09 5.52
CA SER A 109 -1.40 -13.65 4.33
C SER A 109 -0.56 -14.82 3.80
N ASP A 110 -1.23 -15.93 3.46
CA ASP A 110 -0.63 -17.16 2.92
C ASP A 110 -0.48 -17.10 1.40
N GLU A 111 0.03 -15.99 0.87
CA GLU A 111 0.08 -15.78 -0.58
C GLU A 111 1.27 -16.46 -1.27
N LEU A 112 2.33 -16.78 -0.54
CA LEU A 112 3.44 -17.59 -1.08
C LEU A 112 3.36 -19.01 -0.57
N LEU A 113 3.60 -19.95 -1.47
CA LEU A 113 3.60 -21.38 -1.20
C LEU A 113 4.96 -21.97 -1.58
N THR A 114 5.34 -23.06 -0.90
CA THR A 114 6.42 -23.93 -1.38
C THR A 114 5.98 -24.68 -2.64
N PRO A 115 6.91 -25.34 -3.38
CA PRO A 115 6.54 -26.24 -4.47
C PRO A 115 5.56 -27.33 -4.07
N GLU A 116 5.58 -27.73 -2.78
CA GLU A 116 4.65 -28.73 -2.21
C GLU A 116 3.33 -28.09 -1.72
N LEU A 117 3.07 -26.83 -2.11
CA LEU A 117 1.87 -26.05 -1.80
C LEU A 117 1.65 -25.77 -0.30
N LYS A 118 2.73 -25.74 0.48
CA LYS A 118 2.67 -25.34 1.90
C LYS A 118 2.83 -23.83 2.04
N PRO A 119 2.03 -23.16 2.87
CA PRO A 119 2.14 -21.71 3.08
C PRO A 119 3.51 -21.28 3.60
N LEU A 120 4.01 -20.17 3.08
CA LEU A 120 5.20 -19.46 3.54
C LEU A 120 4.76 -18.15 4.20
N HIS A 121 4.72 -18.16 5.54
CA HIS A 121 4.24 -17.01 6.30
C HIS A 121 5.30 -15.90 6.42
N GLY A 122 4.90 -14.64 6.27
CA GLY A 122 5.70 -13.46 6.55
C GLY A 122 6.90 -13.22 5.63
N VAL A 123 7.12 -14.05 4.61
CA VAL A 123 8.32 -13.97 3.75
C VAL A 123 8.35 -12.70 2.89
N ILE A 124 7.19 -12.23 2.42
CA ILE A 124 7.08 -11.03 1.59
C ILE A 124 7.48 -9.77 2.38
N ARG A 125 7.29 -9.74 3.68
CA ARG A 125 7.65 -8.62 4.55
C ARG A 125 9.06 -8.74 5.15
N ASN A 126 9.74 -9.87 4.96
CA ASN A 126 11.07 -10.13 5.49
C ASN A 126 12.18 -9.67 4.54
N ALA A 127 12.86 -8.56 4.85
CA ALA A 127 13.95 -8.02 4.04
C ALA A 127 15.12 -9.01 3.85
N GLY A 128 15.39 -9.87 4.83
CA GLY A 128 16.40 -10.93 4.73
C GLY A 128 16.03 -11.94 3.65
N GLN A 129 14.75 -12.29 3.54
CA GLN A 129 14.27 -13.18 2.49
C GLN A 129 14.41 -12.57 1.10
N TRP A 130 14.13 -11.28 0.93
CA TRP A 130 14.37 -10.57 -0.34
C TRP A 130 15.84 -10.65 -0.76
N ARG A 131 16.75 -10.50 0.21
CA ARG A 131 18.20 -10.59 -0.06
C ARG A 131 18.63 -12.01 -0.42
N GLN A 132 18.10 -13.01 0.26
CA GLN A 132 18.39 -14.43 0.01
C GLN A 132 17.87 -14.89 -1.34
N SER A 133 16.62 -14.55 -1.65
CA SER A 133 15.92 -14.96 -2.88
C SER A 133 16.18 -14.03 -4.07
N GLU A 134 17.00 -12.99 -3.90
CA GLU A 134 17.30 -11.99 -4.94
C GLU A 134 16.04 -11.35 -5.55
N TRP A 135 15.10 -10.97 -4.71
CA TRP A 135 13.86 -10.36 -5.16
C TRP A 135 13.98 -8.85 -5.39
N GLY A 136 13.18 -8.35 -6.34
CA GLY A 136 13.02 -6.93 -6.62
C GLY A 136 14.35 -6.24 -6.94
N LEU A 137 14.67 -5.18 -6.20
CA LEU A 137 15.90 -4.41 -6.39
C LEU A 137 17.20 -5.19 -6.11
N LEU A 138 17.09 -6.36 -5.47
CA LEU A 138 18.25 -7.22 -5.14
C LEU A 138 18.47 -8.33 -6.18
N LYS A 139 17.67 -8.36 -7.24
CA LYS A 139 17.84 -9.28 -8.36
C LYS A 139 19.19 -9.04 -9.05
N ASN A 140 19.88 -10.11 -9.40
CA ASN A 140 21.21 -10.05 -10.02
C ASN A 140 22.23 -9.21 -9.19
N LYS A 141 22.14 -9.26 -7.85
CA LYS A 141 22.98 -8.45 -6.95
C LYS A 141 24.48 -8.63 -7.19
N GLN A 142 24.91 -9.80 -7.70
CA GLN A 142 26.30 -10.10 -8.04
C GLN A 142 26.85 -9.23 -9.18
N THR A 143 26.01 -8.58 -9.96
CA THR A 143 26.43 -7.68 -11.07
C THR A 143 26.71 -6.25 -10.59
N PHE A 144 26.42 -5.94 -9.32
CA PHE A 144 26.56 -4.59 -8.75
C PHE A 144 27.68 -4.54 -7.71
N SER A 145 28.23 -3.34 -7.48
CA SER A 145 29.17 -3.13 -6.39
C SER A 145 28.47 -3.36 -5.03
N LYS A 146 29.27 -3.72 -4.02
CA LYS A 146 28.75 -3.91 -2.65
C LYS A 146 27.98 -2.70 -2.15
N GLU A 147 28.47 -1.49 -2.43
CA GLU A 147 27.85 -0.23 -2.03
C GLU A 147 26.44 -0.08 -2.63
N ILE A 148 26.25 -0.39 -3.92
CA ILE A 148 24.94 -0.37 -4.59
C ILE A 148 24.01 -1.41 -3.97
N VAL A 149 24.50 -2.63 -3.72
CA VAL A 149 23.69 -3.69 -3.10
C VAL A 149 23.24 -3.29 -1.69
N ASP A 150 24.13 -2.74 -0.89
CA ASP A 150 23.81 -2.31 0.48
C ASP A 150 22.83 -1.13 0.47
N GLY A 151 22.99 -0.17 -0.45
CA GLY A 151 22.05 0.94 -0.62
C GLY A 151 20.64 0.46 -1.03
N ARG A 152 20.55 -0.48 -1.98
CA ARG A 152 19.28 -1.09 -2.40
C ARG A 152 18.62 -1.89 -1.27
N ALA A 153 19.42 -2.63 -0.48
CA ALA A 153 18.92 -3.38 0.67
C ALA A 153 18.41 -2.45 1.78
N ALA A 154 19.09 -1.35 2.05
CA ALA A 154 18.64 -0.33 3.00
C ALA A 154 17.33 0.32 2.56
N TYR A 155 17.22 0.71 1.28
CA TYR A 155 16.00 1.25 0.69
C TYR A 155 14.82 0.28 0.82
N LEU A 156 15.02 -0.97 0.41
CA LEU A 156 14.02 -2.02 0.53
C LEU A 156 13.56 -2.21 1.98
N SER A 157 14.49 -2.35 2.91
CA SER A 157 14.19 -2.56 4.33
C SER A 157 13.41 -1.39 4.93
N PHE A 158 13.75 -0.17 4.55
CA PHE A 158 13.03 1.03 4.97
C PHE A 158 11.57 1.00 4.50
N TRP A 159 11.33 0.73 3.20
CA TRP A 159 9.97 0.77 2.66
C TRP A 159 9.12 -0.44 3.06
N LEU A 160 9.71 -1.62 3.24
CA LEU A 160 9.00 -2.77 3.80
C LEU A 160 8.46 -2.44 5.19
N ARG A 161 9.33 -1.99 6.10
CA ARG A 161 8.93 -1.60 7.46
C ARG A 161 7.89 -0.49 7.46
N ARG A 162 8.12 0.59 6.71
CA ARG A 162 7.21 1.74 6.70
C ARG A 162 5.84 1.41 6.13
N SER A 163 5.77 0.59 5.11
CA SER A 163 4.51 0.13 4.54
C SER A 163 3.77 -0.86 5.45
N GLU A 164 4.50 -1.68 6.18
CA GLU A 164 3.93 -2.57 7.20
C GLU A 164 3.29 -1.75 8.33
N GLN A 165 4.01 -0.81 8.93
CA GLN A 165 3.48 0.12 9.93
C GLN A 165 2.21 0.85 9.45
N PHE A 166 2.18 1.26 8.17
CA PHE A 166 0.99 1.87 7.60
C PHE A 166 -0.21 0.91 7.59
N LEU A 167 -0.02 -0.33 7.14
CA LEU A 167 -1.08 -1.33 7.10
C LEU A 167 -1.53 -1.72 8.51
N GLU A 168 -0.60 -1.85 9.45
CA GLU A 168 -0.91 -2.07 10.87
C GLU A 168 -1.82 -0.95 11.42
N ARG A 169 -1.52 0.32 11.11
CA ARG A 169 -2.38 1.46 11.47
C ARG A 169 -3.77 1.36 10.86
N LEU A 170 -3.87 0.96 9.59
CA LEU A 170 -5.16 0.79 8.93
C LEU A 170 -6.00 -0.33 9.54
N HIS A 171 -5.36 -1.44 9.93
CA HIS A 171 -6.03 -2.62 10.50
C HIS A 171 -6.16 -2.58 12.01
N ALA A 172 -5.50 -1.65 12.70
CA ALA A 172 -5.60 -1.53 14.14
C ALA A 172 -7.07 -1.38 14.58
N PRO A 173 -7.50 -2.08 15.63
CA PRO A 173 -8.83 -1.88 16.21
C PRO A 173 -9.09 -0.40 16.48
N LEU A 174 -10.35 0.01 16.39
CA LEU A 174 -10.74 1.37 16.72
C LEU A 174 -10.58 1.59 18.22
N SER A 175 -9.82 2.59 18.61
CA SER A 175 -9.62 2.94 20.03
C SER A 175 -10.69 3.91 20.53
N THR A 176 -11.21 4.75 19.64
CA THR A 176 -12.24 5.73 19.95
C THR A 176 -13.30 5.75 18.86
N PRO A 177 -14.60 5.92 19.20
CA PRO A 177 -15.62 6.16 18.22
C PRO A 177 -15.33 7.45 17.42
N SER A 178 -15.54 7.43 16.11
CA SER A 178 -15.47 8.67 15.35
C SER A 178 -16.60 9.61 15.75
N PRO A 179 -16.33 10.85 16.14
CA PRO A 179 -17.37 11.84 16.43
C PRO A 179 -18.16 12.23 15.19
N HIS A 180 -17.56 12.05 14.01
CA HIS A 180 -18.19 12.26 12.71
C HIS A 180 -17.84 11.10 11.79
N GLN A 181 -18.83 10.31 11.42
CA GLN A 181 -18.64 9.26 10.43
C GLN A 181 -19.18 9.72 9.08
N PRO A 182 -18.32 9.91 8.07
CA PRO A 182 -18.80 10.09 6.71
C PRO A 182 -19.58 8.86 6.25
N SER A 183 -20.56 9.02 5.38
CA SER A 183 -21.18 7.86 4.74
C SER A 183 -20.14 7.14 3.89
N LEU A 184 -19.93 5.85 4.16
CA LEU A 184 -18.97 5.00 3.44
C LEU A 184 -19.72 4.04 2.52
N LEU A 185 -19.34 4.03 1.25
CA LEU A 185 -19.80 3.05 0.26
C LEU A 185 -18.58 2.27 -0.25
N TYR A 186 -18.62 0.96 -0.11
CA TYR A 186 -17.59 0.07 -0.66
C TYR A 186 -18.13 -0.60 -1.92
N GLN A 187 -17.38 -0.48 -3.01
CA GLN A 187 -17.65 -1.16 -4.28
C GLN A 187 -16.54 -2.15 -4.57
N TYR A 188 -16.90 -3.39 -4.83
CA TYR A 188 -16.01 -4.45 -5.25
C TYR A 188 -16.58 -5.19 -6.45
N ALA A 189 -15.73 -5.83 -7.21
CA ALA A 189 -16.14 -6.68 -8.34
C ALA A 189 -15.85 -8.15 -8.02
N THR A 190 -16.69 -9.02 -8.56
CA THR A 190 -16.54 -10.49 -8.50
C THR A 190 -16.55 -11.05 -9.92
N GLY A 191 -16.18 -12.32 -10.07
CA GLY A 191 -16.24 -13.02 -11.37
C GLY A 191 -15.03 -12.83 -12.28
N THR A 192 -14.00 -12.08 -11.84
CA THR A 192 -12.71 -12.00 -12.54
C THR A 192 -11.63 -12.63 -11.69
N SER A 193 -10.85 -13.54 -12.28
CA SER A 193 -9.72 -14.16 -11.60
C SER A 193 -8.63 -13.14 -11.33
N THR A 194 -8.09 -13.14 -10.11
CA THR A 194 -6.95 -12.33 -9.69
C THR A 194 -5.85 -13.23 -9.14
N LEU A 195 -4.60 -12.78 -9.24
CA LEU A 195 -3.48 -13.50 -8.63
C LEU A 195 -3.63 -13.42 -7.11
N ALA A 196 -3.92 -14.57 -6.49
CA ALA A 196 -4.08 -14.67 -5.05
C ALA A 196 -2.84 -15.28 -4.38
N LYS A 197 -2.16 -16.21 -5.05
CA LYS A 197 -1.01 -16.94 -4.50
C LYS A 197 0.09 -17.11 -5.55
N GLY A 198 1.34 -17.28 -5.08
CA GLY A 198 2.51 -17.61 -5.87
C GLY A 198 3.22 -18.84 -5.32
N VAL A 199 3.97 -19.54 -6.17
CA VAL A 199 4.83 -20.68 -5.81
C VAL A 199 6.29 -20.32 -6.08
#